data_93262150761c57deef9f802d6a85f4f3
#
_entry.id   93262150761c57deef9f802d6a85f4f3
#
_cell.length_a   1.000
_cell.length_b   1.000
_cell.length_c   1.000
_cell.angle_alpha   90.00
_cell.angle_beta   90.00
_cell.angle_gamma   90.00
#
_symmetry.space_group_name_H-M   'P 1'
#
loop_
_entity.id
_entity.type
_entity.pdbx_description
1 polymer ?
#
loop_
_entity_poly.entity_id
_entity_poly.type
_entity_poly.pdbx_seq_one_letter_code
_entity_poly.pdbx_strand_id
1 'polypeptide(L)'
;QFIGIDLSSEQIAIGKRAIEGIGCKNIELIEMDICNLISEFGGKIEFDYIICHGIYSWVPDFVRSAILQSCKELLSPNGVAFISYNCYPGWKYVEPLRDFMRFCAVKSSGNVADLESGLNAIKFQKAFYAKYSPNETSATHIKNLNSEYIKHIQNYPKSYVAHEYMEICNQPFYFLDFAADANDHGLCYVADATYHFDASFLPEGAISQYFRLSFDDYISANQAYDFLYSIRFRSSILTKEQNKNKLATSDEDKAKFLHNLHFKLIKPAPQLLSSAKDTYIEPLARALNDAFPSTLSLDEVRAVYPKDDIVFRYYDIRTLTNNAITITCEPLQKLLYIPGKTRLKREYIPYLRYFLENEGSPIGVATPSNDRLNADKHTLELALMFDGNHSIKDIQNHIKAKFESEKLIPTIQKDGQNVPLKTPKEQNEYFKNAVEIIRLSLVNSFMLEEY
;
A
#
# COMPACT_ATOMS: atom_id res chain seq x y z
N GLN A 1 1.64 16.37 15.72
CA GLN A 1 1.82 17.34 14.64
C GLN A 1 2.58 16.71 13.50
N PHE A 2 2.24 17.08 12.24
CA PHE A 2 2.88 16.59 11.02
C PHE A 2 3.49 17.76 10.28
N ILE A 3 4.70 17.55 9.73
CA ILE A 3 5.36 18.50 8.83
C ILE A 3 5.61 17.78 7.52
N GLY A 4 5.12 18.33 6.42
CA GLY A 4 5.38 17.85 5.07
C GLY A 4 6.23 18.86 4.32
N ILE A 5 7.23 18.38 3.58
CA ILE A 5 8.08 19.22 2.76
C ILE A 5 8.06 18.75 1.31
N ASP A 6 8.15 19.69 0.40
CA ASP A 6 8.34 19.45 -1.02
C ASP A 6 9.10 20.63 -1.63
N LEU A 7 9.91 20.38 -2.66
CA LEU A 7 10.61 21.43 -3.40
C LEU A 7 9.65 22.20 -4.32
N SER A 8 8.54 21.60 -4.73
CA SER A 8 7.58 22.19 -5.65
C SER A 8 6.58 23.09 -4.92
N SER A 9 6.66 24.39 -5.18
CA SER A 9 5.70 25.38 -4.69
C SER A 9 4.26 25.05 -5.11
N GLU A 10 4.07 24.47 -6.29
CA GLU A 10 2.76 24.07 -6.80
C GLU A 10 2.15 22.92 -5.97
N GLN A 11 2.95 21.87 -5.67
CA GLN A 11 2.51 20.76 -4.83
C GLN A 11 2.16 21.22 -3.41
N ILE A 12 3.00 22.10 -2.85
CA ILE A 12 2.74 22.70 -1.54
C ILE A 12 1.45 23.54 -1.57
N ALA A 13 1.22 24.33 -2.61
CA ALA A 13 0.00 25.14 -2.73
C ALA A 13 -1.26 24.26 -2.87
N ILE A 14 -1.19 23.15 -3.64
CA ILE A 14 -2.30 22.18 -3.76
C ILE A 14 -2.58 21.55 -2.39
N GLY A 15 -1.54 21.07 -1.71
CA GLY A 15 -1.67 20.45 -0.39
C GLY A 15 -2.25 21.42 0.66
N LYS A 16 -1.79 22.67 0.69
CA LYS A 16 -2.33 23.69 1.62
C LYS A 16 -3.81 23.95 1.38
N ARG A 17 -4.27 24.08 0.13
CA ARG A 17 -5.69 24.24 -0.17
C ARG A 17 -6.51 23.03 0.33
N ALA A 18 -5.98 21.81 0.16
CA ALA A 18 -6.65 20.61 0.67
C ALA A 18 -6.73 20.59 2.20
N ILE A 19 -5.65 20.90 2.90
CA ILE A 19 -5.59 20.98 4.37
C ILE A 19 -6.60 22.00 4.91
N GLU A 20 -6.64 23.19 4.30
CA GLU A 20 -7.59 24.25 4.65
C GLU A 20 -9.05 23.84 4.40
N GLY A 21 -9.33 23.27 3.22
CA GLY A 21 -10.65 22.80 2.83
C GLY A 21 -11.18 21.66 3.70
N ILE A 22 -10.28 20.78 4.18
CA ILE A 22 -10.61 19.70 5.12
C ILE A 22 -10.71 20.22 6.57
N GLY A 23 -10.06 21.36 6.88
CA GLY A 23 -10.01 21.92 8.21
C GLY A 23 -8.99 21.24 9.14
N CYS A 24 -7.96 20.58 8.60
CA CYS A 24 -6.87 19.99 9.39
C CYS A 24 -6.00 21.10 10.01
N LYS A 25 -5.72 20.97 11.31
CA LYS A 25 -4.92 21.98 12.06
C LYS A 25 -3.58 21.46 12.57
N ASN A 26 -3.32 20.18 12.38
CA ASN A 26 -2.13 19.51 12.88
C ASN A 26 -1.14 19.13 11.77
N ILE A 27 -1.32 19.69 10.56
CA ILE A 27 -0.45 19.47 9.39
C ILE A 27 0.08 20.83 8.91
N GLU A 28 1.38 20.92 8.74
CA GLU A 28 2.07 22.06 8.14
C GLU A 28 2.80 21.61 6.88
N LEU A 29 2.67 22.36 5.77
CA LEU A 29 3.40 22.10 4.54
C LEU A 29 4.35 23.25 4.25
N ILE A 30 5.61 22.92 3.97
CA ILE A 30 6.69 23.87 3.77
C ILE A 30 7.36 23.61 2.42
N GLU A 31 7.44 24.65 1.57
CA GLU A 31 8.30 24.63 0.38
C GLU A 31 9.75 24.66 0.83
N MET A 32 10.48 23.57 0.65
CA MET A 32 11.85 23.44 1.14
C MET A 32 12.63 22.38 0.38
N ASP A 33 13.91 22.65 0.14
CA ASP A 33 14.87 21.63 -0.28
C ASP A 33 15.20 20.70 0.89
N ILE A 34 15.13 19.38 0.65
CA ILE A 34 15.49 18.35 1.62
C ILE A 34 16.89 18.58 2.21
N CYS A 35 17.84 19.10 1.42
CA CYS A 35 19.19 19.39 1.87
C CYS A 35 19.26 20.45 2.99
N ASN A 36 18.20 21.21 3.20
CA ASN A 36 18.11 22.25 4.23
C ASN A 36 17.46 21.77 5.55
N LEU A 37 16.99 20.52 5.62
CA LEU A 37 16.26 20.01 6.80
C LEU A 37 17.02 20.17 8.11
N ILE A 38 18.31 19.83 8.12
CA ILE A 38 19.13 19.90 9.34
C ILE A 38 19.35 21.35 9.76
N SER A 39 19.58 22.27 8.82
CA SER A 39 19.76 23.68 9.13
C SER A 39 18.49 24.33 9.68
N GLU A 40 17.33 23.88 9.21
CA GLU A 40 16.03 24.40 9.65
C GLU A 40 15.58 23.81 10.97
N PHE A 41 15.67 22.49 11.16
CA PHE A 41 15.09 21.78 12.29
C PHE A 41 16.11 21.26 13.31
N GLY A 42 17.41 21.14 12.94
CA GLY A 42 18.44 20.58 13.79
C GLY A 42 18.55 21.28 15.14
N GLY A 43 18.50 20.52 16.23
CA GLY A 43 18.51 21.03 17.59
C GLY A 43 17.25 21.80 18.04
N LYS A 44 16.24 21.94 17.18
CA LYS A 44 14.97 22.62 17.50
C LYS A 44 13.81 21.65 17.66
N ILE A 45 13.74 20.62 16.82
CA ILE A 45 12.65 19.63 16.77
C ILE A 45 13.25 18.25 16.56
N GLU A 46 12.68 17.27 17.25
CA GLU A 46 12.92 15.85 17.01
C GLU A 46 11.62 15.19 16.51
N PHE A 47 11.74 14.24 15.60
CA PHE A 47 10.61 13.51 15.01
C PHE A 47 10.62 12.06 15.46
N ASP A 48 9.47 11.55 15.90
CA ASP A 48 9.31 10.13 16.18
C ASP A 48 9.22 9.29 14.90
N TYR A 49 8.73 9.90 13.82
CA TYR A 49 8.60 9.29 12.50
C TYR A 49 9.09 10.22 11.42
N ILE A 50 9.98 9.73 10.56
CA ILE A 50 10.39 10.40 9.31
C ILE A 50 9.99 9.48 8.15
N ILE A 51 9.22 10.00 7.19
CA ILE A 51 8.71 9.22 6.05
C ILE A 51 9.28 9.81 4.75
N CYS A 52 10.06 9.02 4.04
CA CYS A 52 10.59 9.31 2.71
C CYS A 52 10.06 8.25 1.73
N HIS A 53 8.86 8.49 1.17
CA HIS A 53 8.20 7.53 0.30
C HIS A 53 8.23 7.99 -1.15
N GLY A 54 8.76 7.13 -2.04
CA GLY A 54 8.83 7.41 -3.47
C GLY A 54 9.80 8.51 -3.87
N ILE A 55 10.87 8.76 -3.09
CA ILE A 55 11.85 9.83 -3.33
C ILE A 55 13.27 9.28 -3.52
N TYR A 56 13.71 8.39 -2.65
CA TYR A 56 15.11 8.01 -2.51
C TYR A 56 15.79 7.53 -3.82
N SER A 57 15.09 6.78 -4.65
CA SER A 57 15.61 6.34 -5.95
C SER A 57 15.58 7.41 -7.05
N TRP A 58 14.87 8.51 -6.83
CA TRP A 58 14.58 9.52 -7.84
C TRP A 58 15.39 10.80 -7.69
N VAL A 59 16.31 10.81 -6.73
CA VAL A 59 17.15 11.96 -6.41
C VAL A 59 18.64 11.65 -6.57
N PRO A 60 19.51 12.66 -6.79
CA PRO A 60 20.97 12.48 -6.86
C PRO A 60 21.58 12.00 -5.54
N ASP A 61 22.82 11.49 -5.60
CA ASP A 61 23.55 10.92 -4.45
C ASP A 61 23.63 11.88 -3.26
N PHE A 62 23.95 13.17 -3.54
CA PHE A 62 24.08 14.15 -2.46
C PHE A 62 22.75 14.39 -1.71
N VAL A 63 21.61 14.29 -2.40
CA VAL A 63 20.28 14.39 -1.78
C VAL A 63 19.97 13.14 -0.97
N ARG A 64 20.34 11.95 -1.46
CA ARG A 64 20.20 10.69 -0.70
C ARG A 64 20.99 10.73 0.61
N SER A 65 22.24 11.20 0.52
CA SER A 65 23.07 11.38 1.72
C SER A 65 22.43 12.40 2.69
N ALA A 66 21.88 13.51 2.18
CA ALA A 66 21.15 14.48 3.00
C ALA A 66 19.89 13.88 3.67
N ILE A 67 19.17 12.98 2.99
CA ILE A 67 18.02 12.25 3.58
C ILE A 67 18.49 11.39 4.76
N LEU A 68 19.51 10.55 4.56
CA LEU A 68 20.02 9.67 5.64
C LEU A 68 20.59 10.48 6.79
N GLN A 69 21.37 11.53 6.51
CA GLN A 69 21.89 12.41 7.53
C GLN A 69 20.75 13.10 8.31
N SER A 70 19.69 13.56 7.62
CA SER A 70 18.54 14.16 8.29
C SER A 70 17.80 13.15 9.18
N CYS A 71 17.65 11.90 8.74
CA CYS A 71 17.11 10.84 9.58
C CYS A 71 17.96 10.64 10.84
N LYS A 72 19.28 10.63 10.72
CA LYS A 72 20.20 10.50 11.85
C LYS A 72 20.07 11.64 12.85
N GLU A 73 20.05 12.89 12.36
CA GLU A 73 20.08 14.08 13.22
C GLU A 73 18.71 14.41 13.81
N LEU A 74 17.63 14.23 13.04
CA LEU A 74 16.30 14.73 13.40
C LEU A 74 15.38 13.68 14.03
N LEU A 75 15.70 12.38 13.97
CA LEU A 75 14.92 11.37 14.72
C LEU A 75 15.06 11.59 16.23
N SER A 76 13.98 11.41 16.96
CA SER A 76 14.00 11.27 18.41
C SER A 76 14.83 10.04 18.82
N PRO A 77 15.25 9.88 20.08
CA PRO A 77 16.13 8.78 20.52
C PRO A 77 15.62 7.38 20.13
N ASN A 78 14.31 7.16 20.11
CA ASN A 78 13.67 5.89 19.72
C ASN A 78 12.85 6.02 18.44
N GLY A 79 13.03 7.10 17.68
CA GLY A 79 12.32 7.36 16.43
C GLY A 79 12.72 6.38 15.33
N VAL A 80 11.85 6.29 14.33
CA VAL A 80 12.05 5.44 13.15
C VAL A 80 11.87 6.22 11.86
N ALA A 81 12.68 5.89 10.85
CA ALA A 81 12.54 6.40 9.50
C ALA A 81 12.01 5.29 8.59
N PHE A 82 11.03 5.63 7.77
CA PHE A 82 10.53 4.81 6.66
C PHE A 82 11.10 5.37 5.37
N ILE A 83 11.87 4.55 4.64
CA ILE A 83 12.45 4.93 3.35
C ILE A 83 12.08 3.88 2.31
N SER A 84 11.42 4.30 1.22
CA SER A 84 11.12 3.42 0.12
C SER A 84 11.98 3.72 -1.10
N TYR A 85 12.36 2.67 -1.82
CA TYR A 85 13.24 2.75 -2.98
C TYR A 85 13.06 1.59 -3.95
N ASN A 86 13.43 1.83 -5.20
CA ASN A 86 13.51 0.80 -6.22
C ASN A 86 14.68 -0.14 -5.95
N CYS A 87 14.48 -1.44 -6.14
CA CYS A 87 15.39 -2.46 -5.69
C CYS A 87 15.81 -3.41 -6.82
N TYR A 88 17.10 -3.75 -6.85
CA TYR A 88 17.64 -4.87 -7.62
C TYR A 88 17.49 -6.19 -6.83
N PRO A 89 17.32 -7.35 -7.55
CA PRO A 89 17.41 -7.52 -9.01
C PRO A 89 16.11 -7.23 -9.77
N GLY A 90 14.96 -7.09 -9.10
CA GLY A 90 13.67 -7.00 -9.77
C GLY A 90 13.53 -5.81 -10.71
N TRP A 91 14.15 -4.67 -10.41
CA TRP A 91 14.14 -3.51 -11.29
C TRP A 91 14.85 -3.73 -12.62
N LYS A 92 15.86 -4.63 -12.69
CA LYS A 92 16.56 -4.97 -13.95
C LYS A 92 15.63 -5.48 -15.04
N TYR A 93 14.48 -6.06 -14.67
CA TYR A 93 13.48 -6.50 -15.65
C TYR A 93 12.69 -5.35 -16.28
N VAL A 94 12.67 -4.20 -15.64
CA VAL A 94 11.96 -2.99 -16.10
C VAL A 94 12.87 -2.11 -16.96
N GLU A 95 14.16 -2.07 -16.67
CA GLU A 95 15.15 -1.20 -17.31
C GLU A 95 15.15 -1.30 -18.84
N PRO A 96 15.17 -2.47 -19.49
CA PRO A 96 15.21 -2.54 -20.93
C PRO A 96 14.02 -1.83 -21.62
N LEU A 97 12.86 -1.90 -20.99
CA LEU A 97 11.67 -1.24 -21.52
C LEU A 97 11.73 0.28 -21.32
N ARG A 98 12.14 0.71 -20.13
CA ARG A 98 12.38 2.12 -19.81
C ARG A 98 13.43 2.74 -20.72
N ASP A 99 14.53 2.06 -20.92
CA ASP A 99 15.61 2.53 -21.79
C ASP A 99 15.16 2.64 -23.25
N PHE A 100 14.35 1.69 -23.73
CA PHE A 100 13.78 1.76 -25.07
C PHE A 100 12.83 2.94 -25.24
N MET A 101 11.96 3.20 -24.25
CA MET A 101 11.07 4.38 -24.28
C MET A 101 11.87 5.68 -24.35
N ARG A 102 12.88 5.82 -23.49
CA ARG A 102 13.74 7.02 -23.41
C ARG A 102 14.62 7.18 -24.65
N PHE A 103 15.18 6.09 -25.19
CA PHE A 103 15.91 6.10 -26.45
C PHE A 103 15.05 6.64 -27.60
N CYS A 104 13.83 6.15 -27.73
CA CYS A 104 12.90 6.62 -28.75
C CYS A 104 12.47 8.08 -28.54
N ALA A 105 12.27 8.51 -27.31
CA ALA A 105 11.98 9.91 -26.96
C ALA A 105 13.11 10.85 -27.40
N VAL A 106 14.37 10.52 -27.05
CA VAL A 106 15.54 11.31 -27.50
C VAL A 106 15.66 11.35 -29.01
N LYS A 107 15.44 10.23 -29.70
CA LYS A 107 15.51 10.15 -31.17
C LYS A 107 14.40 10.95 -31.87
N SER A 108 13.22 11.02 -31.27
CA SER A 108 12.04 11.69 -31.85
C SER A 108 12.05 13.20 -31.59
N SER A 109 12.31 13.62 -30.35
CA SER A 109 12.13 15.02 -29.91
C SER A 109 13.39 15.66 -29.33
N GLY A 110 14.47 14.92 -29.15
CA GLY A 110 15.65 15.38 -28.41
C GLY A 110 15.47 15.47 -26.88
N ASN A 111 14.27 15.15 -26.38
CA ASN A 111 13.92 15.22 -24.95
C ASN A 111 13.68 13.83 -24.38
N VAL A 112 14.49 13.41 -23.43
CA VAL A 112 14.39 12.09 -22.77
C VAL A 112 13.10 11.91 -21.98
N ALA A 113 12.49 12.99 -21.53
CA ALA A 113 11.25 13.01 -20.75
C ALA A 113 9.97 13.14 -21.62
N ASP A 114 10.10 13.08 -22.96
CA ASP A 114 8.95 13.14 -23.86
C ASP A 114 8.09 11.87 -23.75
N LEU A 115 7.04 11.97 -22.92
CA LEU A 115 6.12 10.88 -22.63
C LEU A 115 5.40 10.36 -23.89
N GLU A 116 4.97 11.25 -24.79
CA GLU A 116 4.21 10.82 -25.99
C GLU A 116 5.09 9.99 -26.94
N SER A 117 6.33 10.39 -27.13
CA SER A 117 7.31 9.59 -27.89
C SER A 117 7.62 8.26 -27.19
N GLY A 118 7.74 8.24 -25.85
CA GLY A 118 7.88 7.02 -25.05
C GLY A 118 6.68 6.07 -25.21
N LEU A 119 5.46 6.60 -25.11
CA LEU A 119 4.24 5.80 -25.32
C LEU A 119 4.10 5.28 -26.77
N ASN A 120 4.53 6.04 -27.75
CA ASN A 120 4.56 5.58 -29.14
C ASN A 120 5.60 4.46 -29.35
N ALA A 121 6.72 4.49 -28.65
CA ALA A 121 7.69 3.39 -28.64
C ALA A 121 7.05 2.08 -28.14
N ILE A 122 6.25 2.14 -27.08
CA ILE A 122 5.49 0.99 -26.55
C ILE A 122 4.49 0.46 -27.57
N LYS A 123 3.74 1.34 -28.24
CA LYS A 123 2.80 0.93 -29.31
C LYS A 123 3.54 0.26 -30.46
N PHE A 124 4.67 0.82 -30.87
CA PHE A 124 5.54 0.25 -31.90
C PHE A 124 6.05 -1.14 -31.49
N GLN A 125 6.60 -1.28 -30.30
CA GLN A 125 7.15 -2.54 -29.80
C GLN A 125 6.08 -3.64 -29.75
N LYS A 126 4.86 -3.29 -29.30
CA LYS A 126 3.72 -4.22 -29.31
C LYS A 126 3.35 -4.69 -30.71
N ALA A 127 3.26 -3.76 -31.66
CA ALA A 127 2.96 -4.07 -33.07
C ALA A 127 4.07 -4.91 -33.70
N PHE A 128 5.32 -4.59 -33.40
CA PHE A 128 6.49 -5.33 -33.87
C PHE A 128 6.45 -6.78 -33.37
N TYR A 129 6.22 -7.01 -32.08
CA TYR A 129 6.12 -8.36 -31.53
C TYR A 129 4.91 -9.15 -32.06
N ALA A 130 3.83 -8.49 -32.38
CA ALA A 130 2.66 -9.14 -32.98
C ALA A 130 2.95 -9.65 -34.41
N LYS A 131 3.76 -8.89 -35.17
CA LYS A 131 4.04 -9.20 -36.58
C LYS A 131 5.32 -10.03 -36.78
N TYR A 132 6.36 -9.73 -36.02
CA TYR A 132 7.70 -10.30 -36.17
C TYR A 132 8.09 -11.01 -34.89
N SER A 133 7.50 -12.20 -34.64
CA SER A 133 7.89 -13.02 -33.48
C SER A 133 9.29 -13.58 -33.68
N PRO A 134 10.26 -13.25 -32.81
CA PRO A 134 11.56 -13.90 -32.86
C PRO A 134 11.43 -15.40 -32.60
N ASN A 135 12.07 -16.21 -33.41
CA ASN A 135 12.04 -17.67 -33.30
C ASN A 135 13.03 -18.22 -32.25
N GLU A 136 13.82 -17.36 -31.63
CA GLU A 136 14.80 -17.75 -30.61
C GLU A 136 14.18 -17.78 -29.22
N THR A 137 14.50 -18.82 -28.45
CA THR A 137 13.96 -19.07 -27.11
C THR A 137 14.19 -17.90 -26.14
N SER A 138 15.41 -17.32 -26.16
CA SER A 138 15.76 -16.15 -25.33
C SER A 138 14.92 -14.92 -25.68
N ALA A 139 14.75 -14.64 -26.96
CA ALA A 139 13.95 -13.53 -27.45
C ALA A 139 12.45 -13.71 -27.12
N THR A 140 11.97 -14.95 -27.04
CA THR A 140 10.59 -15.25 -26.62
C THR A 140 10.35 -14.92 -25.15
N HIS A 141 11.30 -15.21 -24.27
CA HIS A 141 11.19 -14.84 -22.84
C HIS A 141 11.15 -13.33 -22.64
N ILE A 142 12.07 -12.59 -23.30
CA ILE A 142 12.08 -11.12 -23.23
C ILE A 142 10.78 -10.53 -23.78
N LYS A 143 10.28 -11.07 -24.89
CA LYS A 143 8.99 -10.66 -25.47
C LYS A 143 7.83 -10.86 -24.49
N ASN A 144 7.75 -11.99 -23.82
CA ASN A 144 6.68 -12.28 -22.86
C ASN A 144 6.74 -11.32 -21.67
N LEU A 145 7.92 -11.10 -21.11
CA LEU A 145 8.15 -10.17 -20.01
C LEU A 145 7.75 -8.74 -20.40
N ASN A 146 8.27 -8.25 -21.53
CA ASN A 146 7.91 -6.91 -22.03
C ASN A 146 6.41 -6.78 -22.34
N SER A 147 5.76 -7.84 -22.82
CA SER A 147 4.32 -7.83 -23.10
C SER A 147 3.49 -7.65 -21.83
N GLU A 148 3.92 -8.20 -20.70
CA GLU A 148 3.27 -7.98 -19.40
C GLU A 148 3.45 -6.55 -18.92
N TYR A 149 4.67 -6.01 -18.95
CA TYR A 149 4.92 -4.60 -18.59
C TYR A 149 4.19 -3.62 -19.50
N ILE A 150 4.12 -3.90 -20.81
CA ILE A 150 3.34 -3.10 -21.76
C ILE A 150 1.85 -3.06 -21.37
N LYS A 151 1.25 -4.19 -20.99
CA LYS A 151 -0.13 -4.22 -20.49
C LYS A 151 -0.29 -3.36 -19.23
N HIS A 152 0.65 -3.42 -18.31
CA HIS A 152 0.62 -2.59 -17.10
C HIS A 152 0.68 -1.10 -17.45
N ILE A 153 1.64 -0.67 -18.28
CA ILE A 153 1.77 0.72 -18.71
C ILE A 153 0.48 1.26 -19.32
N GLN A 154 -0.21 0.45 -20.13
CA GLN A 154 -1.45 0.85 -20.78
C GLN A 154 -2.63 1.07 -19.80
N ASN A 155 -2.56 0.51 -18.63
CA ASN A 155 -3.59 0.59 -17.58
C ASN A 155 -3.32 1.66 -16.52
N TYR A 156 -2.11 2.26 -16.52
CA TYR A 156 -1.77 3.31 -15.56
C TYR A 156 -2.05 4.72 -16.08
N PRO A 157 -2.33 5.68 -15.18
CA PRO A 157 -2.42 7.10 -15.53
C PRO A 157 -1.13 7.59 -16.21
N LYS A 158 -1.26 8.50 -17.16
CA LYS A 158 -0.10 9.07 -17.88
C LYS A 158 0.92 9.72 -16.92
N SER A 159 0.46 10.36 -15.85
CA SER A 159 1.32 10.94 -14.82
C SER A 159 2.20 9.89 -14.13
N TYR A 160 1.65 8.73 -13.81
CA TYR A 160 2.39 7.61 -13.25
C TYR A 160 3.45 7.09 -14.24
N VAL A 161 3.05 6.90 -15.50
CA VAL A 161 3.98 6.41 -16.55
C VAL A 161 5.11 7.41 -16.80
N ALA A 162 4.80 8.72 -16.79
CA ALA A 162 5.81 9.77 -16.91
C ALA A 162 6.84 9.68 -15.78
N HIS A 163 6.38 9.57 -14.54
CA HIS A 163 7.25 9.45 -13.38
C HIS A 163 8.07 8.15 -13.41
N GLU A 164 7.44 7.00 -13.54
CA GLU A 164 8.10 5.69 -13.40
C GLU A 164 9.08 5.38 -14.54
N TYR A 165 8.74 5.78 -15.78
CA TYR A 165 9.50 5.36 -16.97
C TYR A 165 10.28 6.46 -17.66
N MET A 166 9.92 7.74 -17.48
CA MET A 166 10.54 8.83 -18.25
C MET A 166 11.42 9.77 -17.40
N GLU A 167 11.36 9.67 -16.06
CA GLU A 167 12.20 10.48 -15.17
C GLU A 167 13.69 10.30 -15.48
N ILE A 168 14.45 11.43 -15.37
CA ILE A 168 15.87 11.44 -15.68
C ILE A 168 16.65 10.63 -14.65
N CYS A 169 16.41 10.91 -13.37
CA CYS A 169 17.06 10.21 -12.27
C CYS A 169 16.22 8.99 -11.86
N ASN A 170 16.82 7.83 -11.85
CA ASN A 170 16.33 6.62 -11.22
C ASN A 170 17.50 5.73 -10.89
N GLN A 171 17.74 5.54 -9.61
CA GLN A 171 18.84 4.72 -9.09
C GLN A 171 18.23 3.62 -8.20
N PRO A 172 18.00 2.41 -8.73
CA PRO A 172 17.70 1.24 -7.93
C PRO A 172 18.93 0.75 -7.17
N PHE A 173 18.72 0.11 -6.00
CA PHE A 173 19.79 -0.39 -5.14
C PHE A 173 19.64 -1.88 -4.88
N TYR A 174 20.75 -2.57 -4.67
CA TYR A 174 20.70 -3.80 -3.91
C TYR A 174 20.43 -3.46 -2.44
N PHE A 175 19.64 -4.29 -1.76
CA PHE A 175 19.32 -4.06 -0.35
C PHE A 175 20.58 -3.97 0.53
N LEU A 176 21.58 -4.81 0.22
CA LEU A 176 22.86 -4.79 0.92
C LEU A 176 23.56 -3.42 0.84
N ASP A 177 23.57 -2.81 -0.37
CA ASP A 177 24.20 -1.50 -0.59
C ASP A 177 23.44 -0.40 0.15
N PHE A 178 22.09 -0.42 0.13
CA PHE A 178 21.27 0.51 0.90
C PHE A 178 21.49 0.38 2.42
N ALA A 179 21.56 -0.85 2.93
CA ALA A 179 21.79 -1.11 4.34
C ALA A 179 23.19 -0.65 4.79
N ALA A 180 24.20 -0.82 3.94
CA ALA A 180 25.55 -0.31 4.17
C ALA A 180 25.59 1.22 4.20
N ASP A 181 24.97 1.88 3.21
CA ASP A 181 24.88 3.34 3.14
C ASP A 181 24.16 3.92 4.39
N ALA A 182 23.04 3.31 4.81
CA ALA A 182 22.37 3.70 6.05
C ALA A 182 23.29 3.55 7.30
N ASN A 183 24.06 2.49 7.35
CA ASN A 183 25.00 2.21 8.45
C ASN A 183 26.13 3.26 8.49
N ASP A 184 26.67 3.65 7.34
CA ASP A 184 27.70 4.69 7.21
C ASP A 184 27.19 6.06 7.71
N HIS A 185 25.89 6.28 7.65
CA HIS A 185 25.22 7.47 8.21
C HIS A 185 24.76 7.29 9.69
N GLY A 186 25.14 6.20 10.37
CA GLY A 186 24.83 5.95 11.79
C GLY A 186 23.37 5.55 12.03
N LEU A 187 22.74 4.94 11.04
CA LEU A 187 21.41 4.33 11.11
C LEU A 187 21.55 2.80 11.03
N CYS A 188 20.62 2.06 11.57
CA CYS A 188 20.55 0.62 11.39
C CYS A 188 19.17 0.20 10.84
N TYR A 189 19.18 -0.84 10.00
CA TYR A 189 17.99 -1.45 9.46
C TYR A 189 17.25 -2.24 10.56
N VAL A 190 15.95 -2.05 10.63
CA VAL A 190 15.06 -2.74 11.59
C VAL A 190 14.28 -3.85 10.89
N ALA A 191 13.54 -3.50 9.86
CA ALA A 191 12.67 -4.40 9.11
C ALA A 191 12.24 -3.76 7.79
N ASP A 192 11.57 -4.52 6.94
CA ASP A 192 10.82 -3.97 5.80
C ASP A 192 9.34 -3.85 6.17
N ALA A 193 8.72 -2.72 5.84
CA ALA A 193 7.32 -2.45 6.15
C ALA A 193 6.34 -3.27 5.28
N THR A 194 6.79 -3.74 4.13
CA THR A 194 5.94 -4.46 3.15
C THR A 194 6.24 -5.94 3.13
N TYR A 195 7.53 -6.31 3.13
CA TYR A 195 7.99 -7.69 3.04
C TYR A 195 8.75 -8.06 4.31
N HIS A 196 8.22 -9.01 5.02
CA HIS A 196 8.92 -9.55 6.16
C HIS A 196 9.41 -10.96 5.82
N PHE A 197 10.71 -11.06 5.54
CA PHE A 197 11.39 -12.33 5.38
C PHE A 197 12.28 -12.59 6.59
N ASP A 198 12.01 -13.72 7.24
CA ASP A 198 12.86 -14.26 8.29
C ASP A 198 13.18 -15.71 7.94
N ALA A 199 14.45 -16.05 7.84
CA ALA A 199 14.91 -17.39 7.47
C ALA A 199 14.46 -18.47 8.46
N SER A 200 14.07 -18.10 9.70
CA SER A 200 13.50 -19.02 10.68
C SER A 200 12.16 -19.62 10.25
N PHE A 201 11.43 -18.94 9.34
CA PHE A 201 10.14 -19.42 8.82
C PHE A 201 10.24 -20.39 7.65
N LEU A 202 11.44 -20.63 7.14
CA LEU A 202 11.61 -21.66 6.15
C LEU A 202 11.32 -23.02 6.78
N PRO A 203 10.50 -23.87 6.13
CA PRO A 203 10.17 -25.20 6.66
C PRO A 203 11.44 -26.01 6.87
N GLU A 204 11.42 -26.95 7.81
CA GLU A 204 12.55 -27.82 8.01
C GLU A 204 12.91 -28.63 6.78
N GLY A 205 14.20 -28.76 6.49
CA GLY A 205 14.71 -29.51 5.33
C GLY A 205 16.08 -29.06 4.88
N ALA A 206 16.70 -29.84 4.00
CA ALA A 206 18.06 -29.60 3.52
C ALA A 206 18.24 -28.23 2.83
N ILE A 207 17.23 -27.78 2.08
CA ILE A 207 17.28 -26.48 1.36
C ILE A 207 17.28 -25.32 2.37
N SER A 208 16.41 -25.39 3.37
CA SER A 208 16.32 -24.37 4.42
C SER A 208 17.54 -24.36 5.32
N GLN A 209 18.11 -25.52 5.61
CA GLN A 209 19.38 -25.64 6.33
C GLN A 209 20.53 -25.01 5.50
N TYR A 210 20.60 -25.31 4.20
CA TYR A 210 21.58 -24.69 3.31
C TYR A 210 21.44 -23.18 3.30
N PHE A 211 20.21 -22.66 3.20
CA PHE A 211 19.95 -21.22 3.22
C PHE A 211 20.45 -20.57 4.51
N ARG A 212 20.08 -21.13 5.68
CA ARG A 212 20.51 -20.59 6.99
C ARG A 212 22.01 -20.64 7.23
N LEU A 213 22.69 -21.66 6.69
CA LEU A 213 24.16 -21.77 6.79
C LEU A 213 24.89 -20.84 5.82
N SER A 214 24.27 -20.51 4.67
CA SER A 214 24.87 -19.66 3.65
C SER A 214 24.64 -18.17 3.89
N PHE A 215 23.55 -17.82 4.59
CA PHE A 215 23.13 -16.45 4.88
C PHE A 215 22.81 -16.36 6.37
N ASP A 216 23.88 -16.25 7.17
CA ASP A 216 23.84 -16.35 8.63
C ASP A 216 23.47 -15.04 9.33
N ASP A 217 23.48 -13.91 8.61
CA ASP A 217 23.02 -12.64 9.12
C ASP A 217 21.71 -12.18 8.43
N TYR A 218 20.97 -11.32 9.15
CA TYR A 218 19.65 -10.85 8.71
C TYR A 218 19.70 -10.05 7.40
N ILE A 219 20.77 -9.30 7.15
CA ILE A 219 20.93 -8.46 5.94
C ILE A 219 21.19 -9.36 4.73
N SER A 220 22.15 -10.28 4.82
CA SER A 220 22.48 -11.21 3.74
C SER A 220 21.30 -12.13 3.39
N ALA A 221 20.56 -12.60 4.39
CA ALA A 221 19.36 -13.42 4.18
C ALA A 221 18.26 -12.66 3.42
N ASN A 222 18.02 -11.38 3.76
CA ASN A 222 17.07 -10.52 3.05
C ASN A 222 17.55 -10.21 1.62
N GLN A 223 18.84 -9.97 1.40
CA GLN A 223 19.36 -9.81 0.03
C GLN A 223 19.20 -11.09 -0.78
N ALA A 224 19.46 -12.26 -0.21
CA ALA A 224 19.24 -13.54 -0.88
C ALA A 224 17.76 -13.73 -1.25
N TYR A 225 16.85 -13.35 -0.35
CA TYR A 225 15.41 -13.34 -0.64
C TYR A 225 15.06 -12.46 -1.84
N ASP A 226 15.67 -11.27 -1.96
CA ASP A 226 15.47 -10.38 -3.10
C ASP A 226 15.86 -11.03 -4.43
N PHE A 227 16.96 -11.80 -4.44
CA PHE A 227 17.37 -12.57 -5.61
C PHE A 227 16.40 -13.68 -5.97
N LEU A 228 15.90 -14.41 -4.96
CA LEU A 228 14.99 -15.54 -5.18
C LEU A 228 13.61 -15.09 -5.68
N TYR A 229 13.11 -13.94 -5.20
CA TYR A 229 11.77 -13.45 -5.53
C TYR A 229 11.77 -12.25 -6.50
N SER A 230 12.95 -11.85 -6.98
CA SER A 230 13.09 -10.70 -7.89
C SER A 230 12.41 -9.44 -7.33
N ILE A 231 12.67 -9.14 -6.07
CA ILE A 231 12.07 -7.97 -5.40
C ILE A 231 12.47 -6.69 -6.14
N ARG A 232 11.47 -5.87 -6.44
CA ARG A 232 11.60 -4.65 -7.24
C ARG A 232 11.52 -3.37 -6.43
N PHE A 233 10.92 -3.42 -5.26
CA PHE A 233 10.66 -2.27 -4.41
C PHE A 233 10.74 -2.65 -2.95
N ARG A 234 11.42 -1.86 -2.14
CA ARG A 234 11.51 -2.04 -0.69
C ARG A 234 11.01 -0.81 0.05
N SER A 235 10.56 -1.05 1.26
CA SER A 235 10.09 -0.03 2.22
C SER A 235 10.78 -0.29 3.55
N SER A 236 12.02 0.15 3.66
CA SER A 236 12.87 -0.14 4.81
C SER A 236 12.57 0.76 6.00
N ILE A 237 12.52 0.16 7.17
CA ILE A 237 12.43 0.86 8.45
C ILE A 237 13.84 0.94 9.03
N LEU A 238 14.28 2.16 9.33
CA LEU A 238 15.57 2.45 9.94
C LEU A 238 15.37 3.09 11.33
N THR A 239 16.36 2.93 12.21
CA THR A 239 16.47 3.68 13.47
C THR A 239 17.91 4.08 13.70
N LYS A 240 18.17 4.92 14.73
CA LYS A 240 19.54 5.27 15.10
C LYS A 240 20.33 4.03 15.52
N GLU A 241 21.59 3.92 15.12
CA GLU A 241 22.44 2.74 15.39
C GLU A 241 22.53 2.39 16.87
N GLN A 242 22.50 3.40 17.76
CA GLN A 242 22.46 3.18 19.22
C GLN A 242 21.29 2.31 19.71
N ASN A 243 20.24 2.16 18.90
CA ASN A 243 19.08 1.33 19.21
C ASN A 243 19.24 -0.13 18.75
N LYS A 244 20.31 -0.47 18.03
CA LYS A 244 20.54 -1.81 17.49
C LYS A 244 20.37 -2.92 18.55
N ASN A 245 20.89 -2.68 19.74
CA ASN A 245 20.79 -3.63 20.85
C ASN A 245 19.41 -3.66 21.54
N LYS A 246 18.50 -2.74 21.17
CA LYS A 246 17.13 -2.70 21.70
C LYS A 246 16.13 -3.40 20.77
N LEU A 247 16.56 -3.81 19.58
CA LEU A 247 15.70 -4.52 18.65
C LEU A 247 15.38 -5.90 19.24
N ALA A 248 14.09 -6.26 19.19
CA ALA A 248 13.63 -7.57 19.67
C ALA A 248 14.21 -8.67 18.77
N THR A 249 15.26 -9.34 19.26
CA THR A 249 15.95 -10.41 18.53
C THR A 249 15.59 -11.79 19.05
N SER A 250 15.17 -11.89 20.32
CA SER A 250 14.73 -13.14 20.92
C SER A 250 13.23 -13.40 20.70
N ASP A 251 12.85 -14.67 20.66
CA ASP A 251 11.44 -15.06 20.56
C ASP A 251 10.64 -14.63 21.78
N GLU A 252 11.30 -14.56 22.96
CA GLU A 252 10.68 -14.07 24.19
C GLU A 252 10.29 -12.58 24.10
N ASP A 253 11.14 -11.74 23.54
CA ASP A 253 10.85 -10.32 23.37
C ASP A 253 9.77 -10.09 22.32
N LYS A 254 9.81 -10.85 21.22
CA LYS A 254 8.75 -10.86 20.20
C LYS A 254 7.41 -11.29 20.82
N ALA A 255 7.40 -12.33 21.66
CA ALA A 255 6.20 -12.80 22.34
C ALA A 255 5.59 -11.75 23.28
N LYS A 256 6.41 -11.00 24.03
CA LYS A 256 5.96 -9.89 24.89
C LYS A 256 5.27 -8.80 24.07
N PHE A 257 5.82 -8.47 22.93
CA PHE A 257 5.23 -7.46 22.03
C PHE A 257 3.86 -7.87 21.48
N LEU A 258 3.68 -9.16 21.17
CA LEU A 258 2.43 -9.70 20.61
C LEU A 258 1.22 -9.53 21.53
N HIS A 259 1.40 -9.38 22.85
CA HIS A 259 0.28 -9.19 23.79
C HIS A 259 -0.54 -7.91 23.52
N ASN A 260 0.05 -6.93 22.85
CA ASN A 260 -0.61 -5.68 22.51
C ASN A 260 -1.22 -5.68 21.11
N LEU A 261 -1.20 -6.81 20.42
CA LEU A 261 -1.66 -6.92 19.04
C LEU A 261 -3.03 -7.58 18.96
N HIS A 262 -3.78 -7.15 17.96
CA HIS A 262 -5.10 -7.65 17.61
C HIS A 262 -5.09 -8.21 16.20
N PHE A 263 -5.81 -9.30 15.98
CA PHE A 263 -5.77 -10.10 14.75
C PHE A 263 -7.14 -10.09 14.06
N LYS A 264 -7.18 -9.84 12.76
CA LYS A 264 -8.41 -9.91 11.99
C LYS A 264 -8.18 -10.45 10.57
N LEU A 265 -9.24 -10.94 9.94
CA LEU A 265 -9.24 -11.17 8.51
C LEU A 265 -9.33 -9.84 7.73
N ILE A 266 -8.58 -9.73 6.63
CA ILE A 266 -8.68 -8.59 5.69
C ILE A 266 -10.03 -8.61 4.97
N LYS A 267 -10.51 -9.81 4.63
CA LYS A 267 -11.80 -10.07 3.97
C LYS A 267 -12.36 -11.40 4.43
N PRO A 268 -13.68 -11.63 4.31
CA PRO A 268 -14.23 -12.97 4.56
C PRO A 268 -13.47 -14.03 3.77
N ALA A 269 -13.07 -15.08 4.45
CA ALA A 269 -12.24 -16.12 3.86
C ALA A 269 -12.91 -17.52 3.98
N PRO A 270 -14.02 -17.78 3.28
CA PRO A 270 -14.68 -19.10 3.32
C PRO A 270 -13.79 -20.22 2.80
N GLN A 271 -12.86 -19.92 1.90
CA GLN A 271 -11.86 -20.87 1.42
C GLN A 271 -10.88 -21.27 2.53
N LEU A 272 -10.55 -20.34 3.45
CA LEU A 272 -9.76 -20.65 4.64
C LEU A 272 -10.44 -21.70 5.51
N LEU A 273 -11.74 -21.57 5.74
CA LEU A 273 -12.50 -22.57 6.50
C LEU A 273 -12.47 -23.95 5.82
N SER A 274 -12.56 -23.98 4.48
CA SER A 274 -12.50 -25.23 3.72
C SER A 274 -11.12 -25.86 3.75
N SER A 275 -10.04 -25.08 3.64
CA SER A 275 -8.66 -25.58 3.67
C SER A 275 -8.18 -25.92 5.07
N ALA A 276 -8.71 -25.25 6.10
CA ALA A 276 -8.39 -25.52 7.50
C ALA A 276 -9.19 -26.69 8.10
N LYS A 277 -10.23 -27.17 7.40
CA LYS A 277 -11.11 -28.22 7.88
C LYS A 277 -10.32 -29.49 8.28
N ASP A 278 -10.66 -30.03 9.43
CA ASP A 278 -10.02 -31.22 10.02
C ASP A 278 -8.52 -31.02 10.34
N THR A 279 -8.05 -29.76 10.36
CA THR A 279 -6.69 -29.41 10.79
C THR A 279 -6.70 -28.72 12.16
N TYR A 280 -5.52 -28.61 12.78
CA TYR A 280 -5.34 -27.90 14.05
C TYR A 280 -5.61 -26.39 13.98
N ILE A 281 -5.72 -25.81 12.77
CA ILE A 281 -5.99 -24.39 12.52
C ILE A 281 -7.50 -24.11 12.40
N GLU A 282 -8.33 -25.12 12.22
CA GLU A 282 -9.77 -24.96 12.01
C GLU A 282 -10.44 -24.10 13.10
N PRO A 283 -10.18 -24.30 14.41
CA PRO A 283 -10.80 -23.47 15.45
C PRO A 283 -10.46 -21.97 15.30
N LEU A 284 -9.22 -21.65 14.97
CA LEU A 284 -8.79 -20.27 14.75
C LEU A 284 -9.41 -19.69 13.47
N ALA A 285 -9.40 -20.44 12.37
CA ALA A 285 -10.00 -19.99 11.12
C ALA A 285 -11.51 -19.70 11.30
N ARG A 286 -12.19 -20.51 12.10
CA ARG A 286 -13.60 -20.32 12.46
C ARG A 286 -13.79 -19.07 13.31
N ALA A 287 -13.03 -18.91 14.39
CA ALA A 287 -13.10 -17.74 15.27
C ALA A 287 -12.84 -16.40 14.51
N LEU A 288 -11.85 -16.36 13.63
CA LEU A 288 -11.54 -15.20 12.81
C LEU A 288 -12.67 -14.87 11.81
N ASN A 289 -13.31 -15.87 11.20
CA ASN A 289 -14.44 -15.64 10.30
C ASN A 289 -15.69 -15.17 11.07
N ASP A 290 -15.95 -15.72 12.25
CA ASP A 290 -17.09 -15.34 13.09
C ASP A 290 -16.95 -13.93 13.66
N ALA A 291 -15.72 -13.54 14.02
CA ALA A 291 -15.40 -12.18 14.49
C ALA A 291 -15.44 -11.13 13.36
N PHE A 292 -15.26 -11.53 12.09
CA PHE A 292 -15.10 -10.60 10.98
C PHE A 292 -16.20 -9.52 10.92
N PRO A 293 -15.83 -8.25 10.69
CA PRO A 293 -14.51 -7.66 10.51
C PRO A 293 -13.78 -7.32 11.82
N SER A 294 -14.36 -7.53 13.00
CA SER A 294 -13.73 -7.25 14.29
C SER A 294 -12.40 -7.98 14.47
N THR A 295 -11.59 -7.44 15.34
CA THR A 295 -10.33 -8.07 15.73
C THR A 295 -10.53 -9.04 16.89
N LEU A 296 -9.64 -10.03 16.99
CA LEU A 296 -9.43 -10.86 18.17
C LEU A 296 -8.15 -10.43 18.88
N SER A 297 -8.19 -10.34 20.20
CA SER A 297 -7.00 -10.18 21.03
C SER A 297 -6.13 -11.44 20.99
N LEU A 298 -4.87 -11.32 21.46
CA LEU A 298 -4.02 -12.49 21.58
C LEU A 298 -4.59 -13.56 22.51
N ASP A 299 -5.26 -13.17 23.59
CA ASP A 299 -5.85 -14.12 24.53
C ASP A 299 -7.03 -14.89 23.92
N GLU A 300 -7.86 -14.22 23.12
CA GLU A 300 -8.94 -14.89 22.36
C GLU A 300 -8.36 -15.85 21.31
N VAL A 301 -7.28 -15.47 20.64
CA VAL A 301 -6.57 -16.36 19.70
C VAL A 301 -6.01 -17.58 20.44
N ARG A 302 -5.38 -17.38 21.60
CA ARG A 302 -4.83 -18.47 22.45
C ARG A 302 -5.91 -19.43 22.95
N ALA A 303 -7.08 -18.92 23.27
CA ALA A 303 -8.18 -19.73 23.77
C ALA A 303 -8.64 -20.79 22.75
N VAL A 304 -8.58 -20.47 21.45
CA VAL A 304 -8.97 -21.38 20.36
C VAL A 304 -7.79 -22.10 19.72
N TYR A 305 -6.59 -21.64 20.01
CA TYR A 305 -5.35 -22.17 19.44
C TYR A 305 -4.33 -22.46 20.55
N PRO A 306 -4.44 -23.61 21.26
CA PRO A 306 -3.80 -23.88 22.55
C PRO A 306 -2.32 -24.27 22.46
N LYS A 307 -1.60 -24.00 21.39
CA LYS A 307 -0.18 -24.33 21.30
C LYS A 307 0.67 -23.14 21.70
N ASP A 308 1.67 -23.36 22.56
CA ASP A 308 2.50 -22.34 23.22
C ASP A 308 3.37 -21.46 22.30
N ASP A 309 3.27 -21.69 20.98
CA ASP A 309 4.21 -21.16 20.00
C ASP A 309 3.54 -20.19 19.02
N ILE A 310 2.85 -19.17 19.56
CA ILE A 310 2.06 -18.20 18.77
C ILE A 310 2.92 -17.37 17.83
N VAL A 311 4.18 -17.07 18.16
CA VAL A 311 5.06 -16.26 17.32
C VAL A 311 5.34 -16.98 16.00
N PHE A 312 5.77 -18.23 16.06
CA PHE A 312 6.02 -19.05 14.87
C PHE A 312 4.73 -19.28 14.06
N ARG A 313 3.62 -19.38 14.73
CA ARG A 313 2.34 -19.72 14.10
C ARG A 313 1.57 -18.56 13.52
N TYR A 314 1.87 -17.33 13.92
CA TYR A 314 1.38 -16.17 13.18
C TYR A 314 1.83 -16.25 11.71
N TYR A 315 3.06 -16.65 11.46
CA TYR A 315 3.59 -16.80 10.11
C TYR A 315 3.04 -18.05 9.39
N ASP A 316 2.89 -19.13 10.10
CA ASP A 316 2.20 -20.32 9.57
C ASP A 316 0.75 -19.98 9.20
N ILE A 317 0.04 -19.31 10.10
CA ILE A 317 -1.32 -18.84 9.87
C ILE A 317 -1.37 -17.87 8.70
N ARG A 318 -0.46 -16.90 8.63
CA ARG A 318 -0.38 -15.94 7.53
C ARG A 318 -0.09 -16.65 6.20
N THR A 319 0.81 -17.60 6.17
CA THR A 319 1.14 -18.39 4.99
C THR A 319 -0.02 -19.30 4.58
N LEU A 320 -0.61 -20.03 5.52
CA LEU A 320 -1.75 -20.92 5.28
C LEU A 320 -3.02 -20.15 4.91
N THR A 321 -3.20 -18.96 5.40
CA THR A 321 -4.33 -18.09 5.06
C THR A 321 -4.09 -17.27 3.80
N ASN A 322 -2.98 -17.49 3.10
CA ASN A 322 -2.59 -16.72 1.91
C ASN A 322 -2.63 -15.21 2.15
N ASN A 323 -2.03 -14.76 3.25
CA ASN A 323 -2.02 -13.36 3.72
C ASN A 323 -3.42 -12.77 3.99
N ALA A 324 -4.40 -13.57 4.34
CA ALA A 324 -5.76 -13.10 4.64
C ALA A 324 -5.88 -12.45 6.04
N ILE A 325 -4.85 -12.55 6.89
CA ILE A 325 -4.82 -11.98 8.24
C ILE A 325 -3.99 -10.70 8.25
N THR A 326 -4.50 -9.69 8.93
CA THR A 326 -3.76 -8.47 9.29
C THR A 326 -3.78 -8.25 10.80
N ILE A 327 -2.85 -7.39 11.26
CA ILE A 327 -2.67 -7.05 12.67
C ILE A 327 -2.95 -5.58 12.86
N THR A 328 -3.55 -5.23 13.99
CA THR A 328 -3.73 -3.84 14.44
C THR A 328 -3.18 -3.68 15.85
N CYS A 329 -2.69 -2.48 16.18
CA CYS A 329 -2.26 -2.14 17.55
C CYS A 329 -3.46 -1.83 18.47
N GLU A 330 -4.61 -1.48 17.88
CA GLU A 330 -5.83 -1.15 18.61
C GLU A 330 -6.92 -2.17 18.30
N PRO A 331 -7.80 -2.48 19.26
CA PRO A 331 -8.95 -3.32 19.01
C PRO A 331 -9.94 -2.61 18.08
N LEU A 332 -10.41 -3.30 17.07
CA LEU A 332 -11.40 -2.81 16.13
C LEU A 332 -12.69 -3.62 16.28
N GLN A 333 -13.80 -2.92 16.54
CA GLN A 333 -15.12 -3.52 16.75
C GLN A 333 -16.08 -3.16 15.62
N LYS A 334 -16.79 -4.17 15.14
CA LYS A 334 -17.81 -4.04 14.11
C LYS A 334 -18.97 -3.19 14.60
N LEU A 335 -19.26 -2.10 13.90
CA LEU A 335 -20.48 -1.33 14.05
C LEU A 335 -21.34 -1.46 12.80
N LEU A 336 -22.63 -1.76 12.98
CA LEU A 336 -23.60 -1.76 11.89
C LEU A 336 -24.18 -0.35 11.71
N TYR A 337 -24.49 0.03 10.49
CA TYR A 337 -25.21 1.26 10.25
C TYR A 337 -26.68 1.08 10.66
N ILE A 338 -27.11 1.86 11.65
CA ILE A 338 -28.48 1.92 12.18
C ILE A 338 -28.85 3.40 12.28
N PRO A 339 -29.79 3.91 11.48
CA PRO A 339 -30.25 5.30 11.55
C PRO A 339 -30.65 5.68 12.99
N GLY A 340 -30.21 6.84 13.43
CA GLY A 340 -30.43 7.34 14.79
C GLY A 340 -29.53 6.74 15.87
N LYS A 341 -28.67 5.77 15.54
CA LYS A 341 -27.73 5.14 16.48
C LYS A 341 -26.28 5.18 16.05
N THR A 342 -26.01 5.02 14.75
CA THR A 342 -24.66 5.03 14.22
C THR A 342 -24.58 5.89 12.97
N ARG A 343 -23.40 6.42 12.69
CA ARG A 343 -23.13 7.28 11.52
C ARG A 343 -21.70 7.09 11.01
N LEU A 344 -21.43 7.65 9.84
CA LEU A 344 -20.06 7.86 9.36
C LEU A 344 -19.29 8.69 10.38
N LYS A 345 -18.08 8.27 10.73
CA LYS A 345 -17.19 8.99 11.65
C LYS A 345 -17.00 10.43 11.23
N ARG A 346 -17.18 11.36 12.17
CA ARG A 346 -17.14 12.82 11.91
C ARG A 346 -15.83 13.27 11.28
N GLU A 347 -14.74 12.65 11.64
CA GLU A 347 -13.40 12.97 11.12
C GLU A 347 -13.26 12.74 9.62
N TYR A 348 -14.02 11.81 9.03
CA TYR A 348 -14.00 11.54 7.58
C TYR A 348 -14.88 12.51 6.78
N ILE A 349 -15.90 13.11 7.38
CA ILE A 349 -16.88 13.95 6.65
C ILE A 349 -16.23 15.11 5.90
N PRO A 350 -15.37 15.95 6.52
CA PRO A 350 -14.72 17.05 5.82
C PRO A 350 -13.80 16.56 4.67
N TYR A 351 -13.08 15.48 4.91
CA TYR A 351 -12.18 14.87 3.92
C TYR A 351 -12.95 14.38 2.68
N LEU A 352 -13.99 13.55 2.88
CA LEU A 352 -14.80 13.01 1.78
C LEU A 352 -15.53 14.13 1.02
N ARG A 353 -16.03 15.15 1.73
CA ARG A 353 -16.71 16.30 1.13
C ARG A 353 -15.76 17.12 0.27
N TYR A 354 -14.56 17.42 0.76
CA TYR A 354 -13.57 18.17 0.01
C TYR A 354 -13.26 17.51 -1.34
N PHE A 355 -13.01 16.21 -1.36
CA PHE A 355 -12.71 15.48 -2.60
C PHE A 355 -13.94 15.28 -3.49
N LEU A 356 -15.14 15.16 -2.91
CA LEU A 356 -16.37 15.15 -3.70
C LEU A 356 -16.56 16.47 -4.47
N GLU A 357 -16.25 17.60 -3.86
CA GLU A 357 -16.49 18.94 -4.40
C GLU A 357 -15.37 19.42 -5.34
N ASN A 358 -14.11 19.02 -5.11
CA ASN A 358 -12.96 19.63 -5.78
C ASN A 358 -12.26 18.76 -6.80
N GLU A 359 -12.18 17.46 -6.66
CA GLU A 359 -11.34 16.62 -7.51
C GLU A 359 -12.07 15.54 -8.31
N GLY A 360 -13.31 15.25 -7.99
CA GLY A 360 -14.13 14.33 -8.78
C GLY A 360 -13.69 12.87 -8.84
N SER A 361 -12.56 12.47 -8.17
CA SER A 361 -12.10 11.09 -7.92
C SER A 361 -11.43 10.32 -9.09
N PRO A 362 -10.94 9.08 -8.95
CA PRO A 362 -11.03 8.26 -7.73
C PRO A 362 -9.97 8.60 -6.70
N ILE A 363 -10.32 8.58 -5.43
CA ILE A 363 -9.40 8.76 -4.32
C ILE A 363 -9.23 7.47 -3.52
N GLY A 364 -8.09 7.34 -2.85
CA GLY A 364 -7.86 6.30 -1.84
C GLY A 364 -8.00 6.90 -0.45
N VAL A 365 -8.96 6.40 0.32
CA VAL A 365 -9.18 6.81 1.71
C VAL A 365 -8.51 5.81 2.61
N ALA A 366 -7.60 6.27 3.50
CA ALA A 366 -7.04 5.44 4.55
C ALA A 366 -8.12 5.18 5.62
N THR A 367 -8.26 3.93 6.04
CA THR A 367 -9.29 3.51 7.00
C THR A 367 -8.67 3.23 8.37
N PRO A 368 -9.47 3.16 9.46
CA PRO A 368 -8.96 2.77 10.78
C PRO A 368 -8.25 1.42 10.84
N SER A 369 -8.51 0.52 9.89
CA SER A 369 -7.81 -0.77 9.78
C SER A 369 -6.53 -0.72 8.94
N ASN A 370 -6.05 0.47 8.58
CA ASN A 370 -4.92 0.70 7.66
C ASN A 370 -5.13 0.10 6.25
N ASP A 371 -6.38 -0.20 5.89
CA ASP A 371 -6.76 -0.59 4.54
C ASP A 371 -7.03 0.65 3.69
N ARG A 372 -7.02 0.49 2.37
CA ARG A 372 -7.40 1.53 1.43
C ARG A 372 -8.81 1.31 0.90
N LEU A 373 -9.70 2.26 1.15
CA LEU A 373 -10.99 2.34 0.50
C LEU A 373 -10.87 3.19 -0.77
N ASN A 374 -11.03 2.58 -1.95
CA ASN A 374 -11.09 3.34 -3.19
C ASN A 374 -12.51 3.89 -3.38
N ALA A 375 -12.61 5.18 -3.59
CA ALA A 375 -13.90 5.87 -3.73
C ALA A 375 -13.92 6.74 -5.00
N ASP A 376 -14.93 6.53 -5.81
CA ASP A 376 -15.31 7.44 -6.89
C ASP A 376 -16.32 8.48 -6.39
N LYS A 377 -16.71 9.41 -7.25
CA LYS A 377 -17.64 10.49 -6.89
C LYS A 377 -18.96 9.96 -6.32
N HIS A 378 -19.50 8.89 -6.90
CA HIS A 378 -20.76 8.30 -6.42
C HIS A 378 -20.58 7.61 -5.07
N THR A 379 -19.47 6.92 -4.87
CA THR A 379 -19.11 6.29 -3.58
C THR A 379 -18.94 7.34 -2.48
N LEU A 380 -18.25 8.47 -2.77
CA LEU A 380 -18.09 9.56 -1.81
C LEU A 380 -19.44 10.17 -1.41
N GLU A 381 -20.28 10.48 -2.39
CA GLU A 381 -21.60 11.05 -2.16
C GLU A 381 -22.49 10.12 -1.31
N LEU A 382 -22.55 8.85 -1.65
CA LEU A 382 -23.33 7.88 -0.89
C LEU A 382 -22.76 7.63 0.49
N ALA A 383 -21.43 7.57 0.65
CA ALA A 383 -20.80 7.41 1.96
C ALA A 383 -21.18 8.56 2.92
N LEU A 384 -21.25 9.80 2.42
CA LEU A 384 -21.66 10.96 3.21
C LEU A 384 -23.13 10.91 3.67
N MET A 385 -23.98 10.12 2.99
CA MET A 385 -25.38 9.94 3.41
C MET A 385 -25.55 8.93 4.55
N PHE A 386 -24.51 8.20 4.94
CA PHE A 386 -24.51 7.39 6.14
C PHE A 386 -24.29 8.25 7.39
N ASP A 387 -24.99 9.36 7.49
CA ASP A 387 -24.87 10.42 8.49
C ASP A 387 -25.69 10.17 9.78
N GLY A 388 -26.38 9.05 9.85
CA GLY A 388 -27.27 8.69 10.94
C GLY A 388 -28.72 9.18 10.76
N ASN A 389 -28.98 10.07 9.82
CA ASN A 389 -30.34 10.62 9.58
C ASN A 389 -31.07 9.89 8.44
N HIS A 390 -30.34 9.42 7.44
CA HIS A 390 -30.92 8.75 6.27
C HIS A 390 -31.07 7.24 6.51
N SER A 391 -32.25 6.72 6.18
CA SER A 391 -32.43 5.27 6.10
C SER A 391 -31.74 4.69 4.84
N ILE A 392 -31.49 3.39 4.83
CA ILE A 392 -30.97 2.69 3.64
C ILE A 392 -31.89 2.93 2.42
N LYS A 393 -33.19 3.02 2.65
CA LYS A 393 -34.17 3.30 1.60
C LYS A 393 -34.05 4.72 1.06
N ASP A 394 -33.77 5.70 1.90
CA ASP A 394 -33.56 7.08 1.48
C ASP A 394 -32.32 7.20 0.61
N ILE A 395 -31.22 6.52 0.98
CA ILE A 395 -29.98 6.47 0.21
C ILE A 395 -30.21 5.79 -1.16
N GLN A 396 -30.97 4.70 -1.19
CA GLN A 396 -31.36 4.03 -2.44
C GLN A 396 -32.19 4.94 -3.36
N ASN A 397 -33.18 5.66 -2.79
CA ASN A 397 -33.99 6.59 -3.54
C ASN A 397 -33.18 7.76 -4.08
N HIS A 398 -32.21 8.25 -3.32
CA HIS A 398 -31.33 9.34 -3.73
C HIS A 398 -30.51 8.96 -4.99
N ILE A 399 -29.80 7.82 -4.96
CA ILE A 399 -29.00 7.41 -6.11
C ILE A 399 -29.88 7.12 -7.34
N LYS A 400 -31.06 6.56 -7.13
CA LYS A 400 -32.02 6.33 -8.23
C LYS A 400 -32.45 7.65 -8.87
N ALA A 401 -32.89 8.64 -8.07
CA ALA A 401 -33.30 9.95 -8.56
C ALA A 401 -32.15 10.67 -9.31
N LYS A 402 -30.93 10.52 -8.81
CA LYS A 402 -29.74 11.08 -9.47
C LYS A 402 -29.52 10.48 -10.85
N PHE A 403 -29.53 9.15 -10.99
CA PHE A 403 -29.39 8.49 -12.30
C PHE A 403 -30.50 8.91 -13.27
N GLU A 404 -31.73 9.05 -12.76
CA GLU A 404 -32.86 9.55 -13.59
C GLU A 404 -32.64 11.00 -14.05
N SER A 405 -32.20 11.90 -13.15
CA SER A 405 -31.96 13.32 -13.48
C SER A 405 -30.81 13.51 -14.47
N GLU A 406 -29.73 12.70 -14.33
CA GLU A 406 -28.56 12.73 -15.21
C GLU A 406 -28.77 11.89 -16.51
N LYS A 407 -29.93 11.25 -16.64
CA LYS A 407 -30.27 10.34 -17.77
C LYS A 407 -29.25 9.20 -17.93
N LEU A 408 -28.70 8.73 -16.82
CA LEU A 408 -27.75 7.62 -16.79
C LEU A 408 -28.50 6.28 -16.74
N ILE A 409 -27.97 5.29 -17.43
CA ILE A 409 -28.45 3.91 -17.35
C ILE A 409 -27.40 3.09 -16.61
N PRO A 410 -27.76 2.42 -15.50
CA PRO A 410 -26.85 1.56 -14.80
C PRO A 410 -26.31 0.44 -15.72
N THR A 411 -25.01 0.16 -15.61
CA THR A 411 -24.35 -0.90 -16.37
C THR A 411 -23.68 -1.91 -15.44
N ILE A 412 -23.56 -3.14 -15.87
CA ILE A 412 -22.78 -4.19 -15.22
C ILE A 412 -21.68 -4.69 -16.15
N GLN A 413 -20.58 -5.11 -15.58
CA GLN A 413 -19.52 -5.80 -16.32
C GLN A 413 -19.94 -7.25 -16.59
N LYS A 414 -20.02 -7.63 -17.88
CA LYS A 414 -20.24 -8.99 -18.31
C LYS A 414 -19.28 -9.31 -19.45
N ASP A 415 -18.47 -10.34 -19.29
CA ASP A 415 -17.46 -10.79 -20.25
C ASP A 415 -16.52 -9.64 -20.74
N GLY A 416 -16.15 -8.73 -19.81
CA GLY A 416 -15.29 -7.58 -20.09
C GLY A 416 -15.97 -6.41 -20.80
N GLN A 417 -17.30 -6.46 -20.99
CA GLN A 417 -18.08 -5.39 -21.62
C GLN A 417 -19.08 -4.79 -20.63
N ASN A 418 -19.32 -3.47 -20.75
CA ASN A 418 -20.37 -2.79 -19.99
C ASN A 418 -21.74 -3.05 -20.65
N VAL A 419 -22.60 -3.78 -19.95
CA VAL A 419 -23.95 -4.12 -20.41
C VAL A 419 -24.97 -3.25 -19.65
N PRO A 420 -25.81 -2.44 -20.36
CA PRO A 420 -26.80 -1.61 -19.70
C PRO A 420 -27.99 -2.44 -19.18
N LEU A 421 -28.47 -2.10 -17.98
CA LEU A 421 -29.62 -2.70 -17.34
C LEU A 421 -30.89 -2.04 -17.88
N LYS A 422 -31.74 -2.82 -18.56
CA LYS A 422 -32.88 -2.29 -19.32
C LYS A 422 -34.20 -2.32 -18.53
N THR A 423 -34.34 -3.21 -17.57
CA THR A 423 -35.60 -3.36 -16.86
C THR A 423 -35.59 -2.61 -15.51
N PRO A 424 -36.76 -2.05 -15.08
CA PRO A 424 -36.86 -1.42 -13.76
C PRO A 424 -36.49 -2.35 -12.60
N LYS A 425 -36.72 -3.63 -12.71
CA LYS A 425 -36.35 -4.63 -11.71
C LYS A 425 -34.85 -4.78 -11.59
N GLU A 426 -34.11 -4.90 -12.70
CA GLU A 426 -32.66 -4.98 -12.71
C GLU A 426 -32.03 -3.69 -12.17
N GLN A 427 -32.56 -2.52 -12.56
CA GLN A 427 -32.07 -1.24 -12.08
C GLN A 427 -32.29 -1.06 -10.56
N ASN A 428 -33.47 -1.43 -10.04
CA ASN A 428 -33.72 -1.38 -8.60
C ASN A 428 -32.81 -2.31 -7.81
N GLU A 429 -32.53 -3.52 -8.31
CA GLU A 429 -31.58 -4.44 -7.70
C GLU A 429 -30.15 -3.89 -7.74
N TYR A 430 -29.77 -3.24 -8.82
CA TYR A 430 -28.47 -2.55 -8.92
C TYR A 430 -28.31 -1.48 -7.84
N PHE A 431 -29.29 -0.58 -7.68
CA PHE A 431 -29.21 0.49 -6.67
C PHE A 431 -29.21 -0.06 -5.25
N LYS A 432 -29.98 -1.11 -4.98
CA LYS A 432 -29.94 -1.80 -3.70
C LYS A 432 -28.54 -2.38 -3.41
N ASN A 433 -27.95 -3.07 -4.39
CA ASN A 433 -26.64 -3.67 -4.25
C ASN A 433 -25.54 -2.61 -4.14
N ALA A 434 -25.60 -1.50 -4.87
CA ALA A 434 -24.65 -0.41 -4.79
C ALA A 434 -24.60 0.20 -3.38
N VAL A 435 -25.76 0.49 -2.78
CA VAL A 435 -25.84 1.02 -1.42
C VAL A 435 -25.36 -0.01 -0.39
N GLU A 436 -25.70 -1.29 -0.58
CA GLU A 436 -25.26 -2.36 0.32
C GLU A 436 -23.74 -2.58 0.28
N ILE A 437 -23.12 -2.49 -0.90
CA ILE A 437 -21.66 -2.56 -1.07
C ILE A 437 -20.99 -1.44 -0.27
N ILE A 438 -21.47 -0.20 -0.39
CA ILE A 438 -20.91 0.93 0.34
C ILE A 438 -21.12 0.77 1.84
N ARG A 439 -22.33 0.38 2.27
CA ARG A 439 -22.64 0.08 3.67
C ARG A 439 -21.67 -0.94 4.26
N LEU A 440 -21.48 -2.05 3.57
CA LEU A 440 -20.53 -3.10 3.99
C LEU A 440 -19.09 -2.60 3.97
N SER A 441 -18.71 -1.79 3.01
CA SER A 441 -17.37 -1.19 2.97
C SER A 441 -17.12 -0.31 4.18
N LEU A 442 -18.06 0.56 4.57
CA LEU A 442 -17.94 1.40 5.75
C LEU A 442 -17.89 0.58 7.05
N VAL A 443 -18.69 -0.48 7.16
CA VAL A 443 -18.68 -1.42 8.30
C VAL A 443 -17.34 -2.15 8.40
N ASN A 444 -16.89 -2.72 7.30
CA ASN A 444 -15.68 -3.55 7.26
C ASN A 444 -14.39 -2.74 7.43
N SER A 445 -14.45 -1.45 7.10
CA SER A 445 -13.35 -0.49 7.25
C SER A 445 -13.41 0.31 8.55
N PHE A 446 -14.35 0.01 9.45
CA PHE A 446 -14.54 0.66 10.76
C PHE A 446 -14.73 2.18 10.67
N MET A 447 -15.35 2.64 9.60
CA MET A 447 -15.62 4.07 9.36
C MET A 447 -16.90 4.56 10.01
N LEU A 448 -17.59 3.74 10.82
CA LEU A 448 -18.78 4.11 11.57
C LEU A 448 -18.45 4.37 13.03
N GLU A 449 -19.20 5.29 13.64
CA GLU A 449 -19.18 5.59 15.07
C GLU A 449 -20.61 5.59 15.64
N GLU A 450 -20.75 5.50 16.96
CA GLU A 450 -22.02 5.73 17.64
C GLU A 450 -22.42 7.21 17.53
N TYR A 451 -23.73 7.44 17.47
CA TYR A 451 -24.28 8.77 17.22
C TYR A 451 -24.14 9.71 18.43
#